data_d51fee4a99a68ab60efdcf223d3f7a76
#
_entry.id   d51fee4a99a68ab60efdcf223d3f7a76
#
_cell.length_a   1.000
_cell.length_b   1.000
_cell.length_c   1.000
_cell.angle_alpha   90.00
_cell.angle_beta   90.00
_cell.angle_gamma   90.00
#
_symmetry.space_group_name_H-M   'P 1'
#
loop_
_entity.id
_entity.type
_entity.pdbx_description
1 polymer ?
#
loop_
_entity_poly.entity_id
_entity_poly.type
_entity_poly.pdbx_seq_one_letter_code
_entity_poly.pdbx_strand_id
1 'polypeptide(L)'
;MGRIVMAYSLGMQSLSDLDAAILEFESHSPREIAAKEEAIRTRLDISPVRYHQRLNVLLDVPAAHAAYPLLVARLRRLRDAREDVRRAARDNAPE
;
A
#
# COMPACT_ATOMS: atom_id res chain seq x y z
N MET A 1 -5.64 20.27 21.83
CA MET A 1 -6.26 19.94 20.59
C MET A 1 -5.50 20.47 19.44
N GLY A 2 -5.27 21.75 19.38
CA GLY A 2 -4.58 22.32 18.24
C GLY A 2 -3.21 21.75 17.98
N ARG A 3 -2.57 21.33 19.04
CA ARG A 3 -1.21 20.83 18.88
C ARG A 3 -1.17 19.51 18.14
N ILE A 4 -2.18 18.67 18.32
CA ILE A 4 -2.26 17.43 17.58
C ILE A 4 -2.44 17.72 16.11
N VAL A 5 -3.30 18.66 15.80
CA VAL A 5 -3.53 19.08 14.43
C VAL A 5 -2.26 19.65 13.83
N MET A 6 -1.53 20.42 14.60
CA MET A 6 -0.31 21.02 14.10
C MET A 6 0.75 19.96 13.79
N ALA A 7 0.95 19.02 14.71
CA ALA A 7 1.91 17.95 14.46
C ALA A 7 1.50 17.16 13.23
N TYR A 8 0.23 16.92 13.11
CA TYR A 8 -0.31 16.21 11.95
C TYR A 8 -0.02 16.97 10.67
N SER A 9 -0.24 18.27 10.70
CA SER A 9 0.03 19.11 9.54
C SER A 9 1.48 19.08 9.13
N LEU A 10 2.35 18.96 10.09
CA LEU A 10 3.78 18.98 9.77
C LEU A 10 4.28 17.69 9.17
N GLY A 11 3.69 16.55 9.54
CA GLY A 11 4.26 15.31 9.10
C GLY A 11 3.29 14.34 8.48
N MET A 12 2.03 14.42 8.85
CA MET A 12 1.10 13.36 8.52
C MET A 12 0.01 13.77 7.55
N GLN A 13 -0.04 15.04 7.19
CA GLN A 13 -1.11 15.50 6.33
C GLN A 13 -1.10 14.86 4.96
N SER A 14 0.00 14.21 4.57
CA SER A 14 0.05 13.57 3.27
C SER A 14 -0.75 12.27 3.22
N LEU A 15 -1.20 11.76 4.38
CA LEU A 15 -2.05 10.58 4.41
C LEU A 15 -3.49 11.00 4.60
N SER A 16 -4.32 10.68 3.60
CA SER A 16 -5.75 10.86 3.74
C SER A 16 -6.33 9.77 4.64
N ASP A 17 -7.59 9.93 5.03
CA ASP A 17 -8.26 8.89 5.80
C ASP A 17 -8.30 7.58 5.03
N LEU A 18 -8.55 7.64 3.73
CA LEU A 18 -8.56 6.43 2.90
C LEU A 18 -7.18 5.81 2.84
N ASP A 19 -6.13 6.60 2.67
CA ASP A 19 -4.77 6.07 2.62
C ASP A 19 -4.41 5.37 3.92
N ALA A 20 -4.73 5.98 5.05
CA ALA A 20 -4.48 5.36 6.34
C ALA A 20 -5.27 4.07 6.50
N ALA A 21 -6.52 4.06 6.04
CA ALA A 21 -7.35 2.86 6.12
C ALA A 21 -6.79 1.74 5.24
N ILE A 22 -6.26 2.08 4.08
CA ILE A 22 -5.65 1.08 3.19
C ILE A 22 -4.45 0.44 3.86
N LEU A 23 -3.58 1.24 4.44
CA LEU A 23 -2.39 0.71 5.10
C LEU A 23 -2.76 -0.14 6.32
N GLU A 24 -3.71 0.32 7.09
CA GLU A 24 -4.17 -0.46 8.24
C GLU A 24 -4.79 -1.77 7.79
N PHE A 25 -5.62 -1.73 6.75
CA PHE A 25 -6.22 -2.94 6.22
C PHE A 25 -5.15 -3.91 5.74
N GLU A 26 -4.16 -3.42 5.00
CA GLU A 26 -3.13 -4.29 4.45
C GLU A 26 -2.35 -5.01 5.55
N SER A 27 -2.17 -4.36 6.68
CA SER A 27 -1.41 -4.95 7.78
C SER A 27 -2.13 -6.13 8.44
N HIS A 28 -3.45 -6.27 8.21
CA HIS A 28 -4.26 -7.33 8.82
C HIS A 28 -5.13 -8.07 7.81
N SER A 29 -4.86 -7.91 6.51
CA SER A 29 -5.77 -8.44 5.51
C SER A 29 -5.71 -9.97 5.43
N PRO A 30 -6.79 -10.60 4.97
CA PRO A 30 -6.78 -12.03 4.71
C PRO A 30 -5.75 -12.39 3.65
N ARG A 31 -5.26 -13.61 3.71
CA ARG A 31 -4.30 -14.09 2.73
C ARG A 31 -4.97 -14.62 1.48
N GLU A 32 -6.15 -15.18 1.64
CA GLU A 32 -6.87 -15.77 0.53
C GLU A 32 -7.43 -14.64 -0.34
N ILE A 33 -7.19 -14.73 -1.66
CA ILE A 33 -7.43 -13.61 -2.57
C ILE A 33 -8.89 -13.20 -2.60
N ALA A 34 -9.80 -14.17 -2.73
CA ALA A 34 -11.22 -13.83 -2.82
C ALA A 34 -11.72 -13.19 -1.52
N ALA A 35 -11.27 -13.69 -0.38
CA ALA A 35 -11.66 -13.12 0.89
C ALA A 35 -11.12 -11.71 1.04
N LYS A 36 -9.90 -11.47 0.58
CA LYS A 36 -9.31 -10.15 0.66
C LYS A 36 -10.07 -9.16 -0.22
N GLU A 37 -10.40 -9.57 -1.45
CA GLU A 37 -11.13 -8.69 -2.35
C GLU A 37 -12.50 -8.33 -1.83
N GLU A 38 -13.18 -9.30 -1.25
CA GLU A 38 -14.48 -9.03 -0.65
C GLU A 38 -14.35 -8.08 0.52
N ALA A 39 -13.34 -8.25 1.36
CA ALA A 39 -13.11 -7.36 2.48
C ALA A 39 -12.78 -5.94 2.02
N ILE A 40 -12.04 -5.80 0.93
CA ILE A 40 -11.74 -4.48 0.38
C ILE A 40 -13.04 -3.77 0.01
N ARG A 41 -13.92 -4.47 -0.69
CA ARG A 41 -15.19 -3.88 -1.11
C ARG A 41 -16.07 -3.49 0.09
N THR A 42 -16.16 -4.37 1.06
CA THR A 42 -17.08 -4.16 2.18
C THR A 42 -16.54 -3.21 3.23
N ARG A 43 -15.24 -3.24 3.49
CA ARG A 43 -14.67 -2.42 4.55
C ARG A 43 -14.17 -1.07 4.07
N LEU A 44 -13.65 -1.01 2.84
CA LEU A 44 -13.07 0.22 2.32
C LEU A 44 -13.95 0.88 1.29
N ASP A 45 -14.97 0.16 0.80
CA ASP A 45 -15.91 0.70 -0.17
C ASP A 45 -15.23 1.18 -1.45
N ILE A 46 -14.21 0.45 -1.88
CA ILE A 46 -13.53 0.72 -3.14
C ILE A 46 -13.32 -0.61 -3.85
N SER A 47 -13.03 -0.55 -5.14
CA SER A 47 -12.75 -1.75 -5.91
C SER A 47 -11.36 -2.29 -5.56
N PRO A 48 -11.14 -3.60 -5.73
CA PRO A 48 -9.80 -4.15 -5.55
C PRO A 48 -8.75 -3.52 -6.46
N VAL A 49 -9.12 -3.17 -7.68
CA VAL A 49 -8.19 -2.53 -8.61
C VAL A 49 -7.75 -1.18 -8.06
N ARG A 50 -8.71 -0.37 -7.62
CA ARG A 50 -8.39 0.93 -7.05
C ARG A 50 -7.56 0.80 -5.79
N TYR A 51 -7.87 -0.21 -4.96
CA TYR A 51 -7.11 -0.48 -3.75
C TYR A 51 -5.63 -0.73 -4.09
N HIS A 52 -5.38 -1.63 -5.04
CA HIS A 52 -4.00 -1.99 -5.37
C HIS A 52 -3.26 -0.84 -6.04
N GLN A 53 -3.95 -0.06 -6.87
CA GLN A 53 -3.33 1.12 -7.47
C GLN A 53 -2.90 2.12 -6.41
N ARG A 54 -3.80 2.38 -5.45
CA ARG A 54 -3.48 3.34 -4.41
C ARG A 54 -2.41 2.82 -3.47
N LEU A 55 -2.48 1.54 -3.13
CA LEU A 55 -1.46 0.95 -2.28
C LEU A 55 -0.08 1.07 -2.92
N ASN A 56 0.01 0.80 -4.21
CA ASN A 56 1.29 0.89 -4.90
C ASN A 56 1.86 2.31 -4.84
N VAL A 57 1.01 3.32 -4.99
CA VAL A 57 1.46 4.71 -4.85
C VAL A 57 1.95 4.97 -3.43
N LEU A 58 1.24 4.44 -2.43
CA LEU A 58 1.59 4.68 -1.04
C LEU A 58 2.95 4.11 -0.65
N LEU A 59 3.41 3.09 -1.35
CA LEU A 59 4.72 2.50 -1.04
C LEU A 59 5.86 3.50 -1.24
N ASP A 60 5.63 4.58 -1.98
CA ASP A 60 6.65 5.59 -2.22
C ASP A 60 6.35 6.91 -1.51
N VAL A 61 5.36 6.92 -0.62
CA VAL A 61 4.99 8.12 0.12
C VAL A 61 5.70 8.12 1.46
N PRO A 62 6.50 9.14 1.78
CA PRO A 62 7.24 9.16 3.05
C PRO A 62 6.37 9.02 4.29
N ALA A 63 5.19 9.62 4.30
CA ALA A 63 4.30 9.51 5.47
C ALA A 63 3.83 8.07 5.68
N ALA A 64 3.61 7.32 4.60
CA ALA A 64 3.25 5.91 4.72
C ALA A 64 4.40 5.10 5.30
N HIS A 65 5.61 5.38 4.84
CA HIS A 65 6.80 4.72 5.34
C HIS A 65 7.01 5.02 6.83
N ALA A 66 6.76 6.26 7.22
CA ALA A 66 6.91 6.65 8.62
C ALA A 66 5.88 5.96 9.52
N ALA A 67 4.64 5.83 9.02
CA ALA A 67 3.57 5.25 9.82
C ALA A 67 3.63 3.73 9.88
N TYR A 68 4.06 3.08 8.80
CA TYR A 68 4.07 1.62 8.70
C TYR A 68 5.39 1.15 8.10
N PRO A 69 6.52 1.37 8.79
CA PRO A 69 7.83 1.12 8.18
C PRO A 69 8.06 -0.35 7.78
N LEU A 70 7.66 -1.28 8.62
CA LEU A 70 7.91 -2.69 8.31
C LEU A 70 7.01 -3.18 7.19
N LEU A 71 5.76 -2.75 7.20
CA LEU A 71 4.83 -3.12 6.15
C LEU A 71 5.29 -2.59 4.80
N VAL A 72 5.62 -1.29 4.75
CA VAL A 72 6.03 -0.66 3.51
C VAL A 72 7.33 -1.29 3.00
N ALA A 73 8.29 -1.55 3.89
CA ALA A 73 9.54 -2.17 3.47
C ALA A 73 9.31 -3.55 2.87
N ARG A 74 8.43 -4.34 3.50
CA ARG A 74 8.13 -5.68 2.98
C ARG A 74 7.45 -5.61 1.62
N LEU A 75 6.48 -4.72 1.48
CA LEU A 75 5.75 -4.62 0.23
C LEU A 75 6.63 -4.08 -0.90
N ARG A 76 7.55 -3.17 -0.57
CA ARG A 76 8.50 -2.69 -1.57
C ARG A 76 9.43 -3.80 -2.03
N ARG A 77 9.90 -4.64 -1.11
CA ARG A 77 10.72 -5.78 -1.49
C ARG A 77 9.97 -6.72 -2.43
N LEU A 78 8.69 -6.98 -2.13
CA LEU A 78 7.90 -7.85 -2.99
C LEU A 78 7.67 -7.23 -4.36
N ARG A 79 7.42 -5.93 -4.42
CA ARG A 79 7.26 -5.23 -5.69
C ARG A 79 8.55 -5.31 -6.51
N ASP A 80 9.68 -5.06 -5.87
CA ASP A 80 10.96 -5.07 -6.55
C ASP A 80 11.30 -6.47 -7.06
N ALA A 81 10.99 -7.50 -6.27
CA ALA A 81 11.23 -8.88 -6.68
C ALA A 81 10.41 -9.24 -7.91
N ARG A 82 9.14 -8.81 -7.95
CA ARG A 82 8.31 -9.05 -9.13
C ARG A 82 8.84 -8.33 -10.36
N GLU A 83 9.35 -7.12 -10.16
CA GLU A 83 9.91 -6.36 -11.26
C GLU A 83 11.17 -7.04 -11.79
N ASP A 84 12.00 -7.56 -10.89
CA ASP A 84 13.21 -8.28 -11.30
C ASP A 84 12.86 -9.53 -12.09
N VAL A 85 11.84 -10.26 -11.66
CA VAL A 85 11.40 -11.46 -12.37
C VAL A 85 10.90 -11.09 -13.76
N ARG A 86 10.10 -10.03 -13.88
CA ARG A 86 9.62 -9.60 -15.19
C ARG A 86 10.75 -9.15 -16.09
N ARG A 87 11.73 -8.45 -15.53
CA ARG A 87 12.89 -8.01 -16.31
C ARG A 87 13.70 -9.20 -16.82
N ALA A 88 13.94 -10.17 -15.93
CA ALA A 88 14.68 -11.37 -16.33
C ALA A 88 13.94 -12.15 -17.42
N ALA A 89 12.61 -12.22 -17.31
CA ALA A 89 11.83 -12.92 -18.34
C ALA A 89 11.93 -12.21 -19.68
N ARG A 90 11.91 -10.88 -19.69
CA ARG A 90 12.08 -10.13 -20.93
C ARG A 90 13.46 -10.33 -21.52
N ASP A 91 14.48 -10.31 -20.67
CA ASP A 91 15.86 -10.44 -21.14
C ASP A 91 16.14 -11.83 -21.70
N ASN A 92 15.44 -12.84 -21.21
CA ASN A 92 15.63 -14.22 -21.65
C ASN A 92 14.61 -14.68 -22.67
N ALA A 93 13.73 -13.79 -23.11
CA ALA A 93 12.71 -14.16 -24.08
C ALA A 93 13.35 -14.52 -25.43
N PRO A 94 12.85 -15.56 -26.11
CA PRO A 94 13.37 -15.89 -27.44
C PRO A 94 13.04 -14.78 -28.44
N GLU A 95 13.90 -14.66 -29.41
CA GLU A 95 13.75 -13.64 -30.45
C GLU A 95 12.55 -13.86 -31.33
#